data_ccdb3d06c503c8bab5e93a404e85f9a2
#
_entry.id   ccdb3d06c503c8bab5e93a404e85f9a2
#
_cell.length_a   1.000
_cell.length_b   1.000
_cell.length_c   1.000
_cell.angle_alpha   90.00
_cell.angle_beta   90.00
_cell.angle_gamma   90.00
#
_symmetry.space_group_name_H-M   'P 1'
#
loop_
_entity.id
_entity.type
_entity.pdbx_description
1 polymer ?
#
loop_
_entity_poly.entity_id
_entity_poly.type
_entity_poly.pdbx_seq_one_letter_code
_entity_poly.pdbx_strand_id
1 'polypeptide(L)'
;LGEMIGEQDIEPLLQAANSDSEDAQSARQELVSMLMDRHGTSRVLFRNTRNGVKGFPKRELHTIKLPLPTQYQTAIKVSGIMGARKSAEDRARDMLYPERIYQEFEGDNATWWNFDPRVEWLMGYLTSHRSQKVLVICAKAATALQLEQVLREREGIRAAVFHEGMSIIERDRAAAWFAEEDTGAQV
;
A
#
# COMPACT_ATOMS: atom_id res chain seq x y z
N LEU A 1 -20.21 -31.83 8.74
CA LEU A 1 -19.11 -31.23 7.93
C LEU A 1 -18.76 -32.14 6.74
N GLY A 2 -18.74 -33.49 6.93
CA GLY A 2 -18.45 -34.43 5.84
C GLY A 2 -19.48 -34.41 4.70
N GLU A 3 -20.77 -34.17 5.00
CA GLU A 3 -21.82 -34.05 3.99
C GLU A 3 -21.71 -32.76 3.12
N MET A 4 -21.00 -31.74 3.61
CA MET A 4 -20.81 -30.46 2.90
C MET A 4 -19.61 -30.47 1.96
N ILE A 5 -18.69 -31.40 2.11
CA ILE A 5 -17.43 -31.47 1.37
C ILE A 5 -17.26 -32.95 0.99
N GLY A 6 -17.23 -33.35 -0.26
CA GLY A 6 -17.17 -34.76 -0.69
C GLY A 6 -16.16 -35.61 0.13
N GLU A 7 -16.63 -36.74 0.58
CA GLU A 7 -16.11 -37.53 1.73
C GLU A 7 -14.66 -38.02 1.67
N GLN A 8 -13.99 -38.02 0.55
CA GLN A 8 -12.72 -38.77 0.41
C GLN A 8 -11.42 -38.01 0.79
N ASP A 9 -11.46 -36.66 0.90
CA ASP A 9 -10.22 -35.88 1.11
C ASP A 9 -10.12 -35.17 2.48
N ILE A 10 -11.12 -35.31 3.36
CA ILE A 10 -11.23 -34.45 4.56
C ILE A 10 -10.94 -35.17 5.85
N GLU A 11 -11.17 -36.48 5.92
CA GLU A 11 -10.95 -37.25 7.12
C GLU A 11 -9.54 -37.09 7.70
N PRO A 12 -8.45 -37.14 6.90
CA PRO A 12 -7.09 -36.88 7.39
C PRO A 12 -6.88 -35.47 7.92
N LEU A 13 -7.47 -34.47 7.25
CA LEU A 13 -7.37 -33.06 7.66
C LEU A 13 -8.18 -32.77 8.92
N LEU A 14 -9.34 -33.39 9.10
CA LEU A 14 -10.15 -33.29 10.32
C LEU A 14 -9.45 -33.94 11.51
N GLN A 15 -8.81 -35.10 11.32
CA GLN A 15 -8.04 -35.74 12.36
C GLN A 15 -6.81 -34.89 12.76
N ALA A 16 -6.10 -34.35 11.79
CA ALA A 16 -4.97 -33.44 12.02
C ALA A 16 -5.40 -32.15 12.73
N ALA A 17 -6.50 -31.55 12.33
CA ALA A 17 -7.05 -30.32 12.92
C ALA A 17 -7.52 -30.48 14.38
N ASN A 18 -7.92 -31.70 14.76
CA ASN A 18 -8.35 -32.05 16.12
C ASN A 18 -7.22 -32.59 17.01
N SER A 19 -6.02 -32.74 16.48
CA SER A 19 -4.83 -33.13 17.24
C SER A 19 -4.22 -31.95 17.99
N ASP A 20 -3.48 -32.21 19.08
CA ASP A 20 -2.71 -31.21 19.81
C ASP A 20 -1.27 -31.04 19.23
N SER A 21 -1.07 -31.34 17.93
CA SER A 21 0.22 -31.24 17.25
C SER A 21 0.44 -29.84 16.66
N GLU A 22 1.69 -29.47 16.42
CA GLU A 22 2.05 -28.21 15.74
C GLU A 22 1.41 -28.09 14.34
N ASP A 23 1.07 -29.21 13.70
CA ASP A 23 0.43 -29.25 12.40
C ASP A 23 -1.09 -28.97 12.44
N ALA A 24 -1.71 -28.98 13.64
CA ALA A 24 -3.16 -28.78 13.80
C ALA A 24 -3.60 -27.39 13.30
N GLN A 25 -2.78 -26.36 13.46
CA GLN A 25 -3.10 -25.01 13.02
C GLN A 25 -3.05 -24.90 11.49
N SER A 26 -2.11 -25.56 10.85
CA SER A 26 -1.99 -25.64 9.39
C SER A 26 -3.18 -26.42 8.80
N ALA A 27 -3.56 -27.54 9.37
CA ALA A 27 -4.71 -28.35 8.96
C ALA A 27 -6.04 -27.58 9.12
N ARG A 28 -6.20 -26.77 10.18
CA ARG A 28 -7.37 -25.89 10.37
C ARG A 28 -7.45 -24.80 9.31
N GLN A 29 -6.32 -24.17 8.97
CA GLN A 29 -6.27 -23.15 7.92
C GLN A 29 -6.61 -23.75 6.55
N GLU A 30 -6.13 -24.94 6.26
CA GLU A 30 -6.42 -25.65 5.01
C GLU A 30 -7.90 -26.03 4.92
N LEU A 31 -8.51 -26.54 6.00
CA LEU A 31 -9.95 -26.81 6.08
C LEU A 31 -10.79 -25.56 5.89
N VAL A 32 -10.41 -24.44 6.52
CA VAL A 32 -11.10 -23.15 6.33
C VAL A 32 -10.99 -22.69 4.89
N SER A 33 -9.81 -22.80 4.26
CA SER A 33 -9.61 -22.46 2.86
C SER A 33 -10.47 -23.31 1.94
N MET A 34 -10.51 -24.62 2.13
CA MET A 34 -11.37 -25.54 1.35
C MET A 34 -12.86 -25.25 1.52
N LEU A 35 -13.31 -24.92 2.73
CA LEU A 35 -14.71 -24.53 3.00
C LEU A 35 -15.05 -23.19 2.32
N MET A 36 -14.16 -22.22 2.39
CA MET A 36 -14.36 -20.94 1.73
C MET A 36 -14.35 -21.07 0.21
N ASP A 37 -13.53 -21.93 -0.35
CA ASP A 37 -13.48 -22.16 -1.80
C ASP A 37 -14.71 -22.89 -2.32
N ARG A 38 -15.32 -23.78 -1.54
CA ARG A 38 -16.51 -24.53 -1.96
C ARG A 38 -17.84 -23.85 -1.66
N HIS A 39 -17.95 -23.15 -0.56
CA HIS A 39 -19.24 -22.65 -0.04
C HIS A 39 -19.26 -21.13 0.23
N GLY A 40 -18.12 -20.45 0.14
CA GLY A 40 -18.02 -19.02 0.36
C GLY A 40 -18.17 -18.18 -0.92
N THR A 41 -18.10 -16.88 -0.75
CA THR A 41 -18.04 -15.87 -1.83
C THR A 41 -16.85 -16.06 -2.76
N SER A 42 -15.84 -16.83 -2.36
CA SER A 42 -14.67 -17.24 -3.15
C SER A 42 -15.02 -18.08 -4.39
N ARG A 43 -16.22 -18.66 -4.46
CA ARG A 43 -16.71 -19.33 -5.66
C ARG A 43 -16.95 -18.38 -6.85
N VAL A 44 -17.10 -17.08 -6.57
CA VAL A 44 -17.31 -16.01 -7.56
C VAL A 44 -16.08 -15.11 -7.70
N LEU A 45 -15.18 -15.13 -6.70
CA LEU A 45 -13.96 -14.36 -6.70
C LEU A 45 -12.77 -15.30 -6.93
N PHE A 46 -12.19 -15.26 -8.14
CA PHE A 46 -10.90 -15.90 -8.40
C PHE A 46 -9.84 -15.23 -7.51
N ARG A 47 -9.54 -15.83 -6.38
CA ARG A 47 -8.44 -15.39 -5.52
C ARG A 47 -7.13 -15.91 -6.09
N ASN A 48 -6.64 -15.20 -7.10
CA ASN A 48 -5.30 -15.45 -7.63
C ASN A 48 -4.26 -15.05 -6.56
N THR A 49 -3.77 -16.03 -5.81
CA THR A 49 -2.58 -15.80 -4.99
C THR A 49 -1.36 -15.88 -5.89
N ARG A 50 -0.37 -14.99 -5.68
CA ARG A 50 0.87 -14.97 -6.48
C ARG A 50 1.60 -16.31 -6.51
N ASN A 51 1.47 -17.10 -5.46
CA ASN A 51 2.09 -18.43 -5.38
C ASN A 51 1.40 -19.47 -6.26
N GLY A 52 0.13 -19.26 -6.62
CA GLY A 52 -0.65 -20.18 -7.46
C GLY A 52 -0.56 -19.88 -8.96
N VAL A 53 -0.09 -18.72 -9.36
CA VAL A 53 -0.03 -18.31 -10.77
C VAL A 53 1.41 -18.28 -11.26
N LYS A 54 1.75 -19.15 -12.21
CA LYS A 54 3.08 -19.18 -12.85
C LYS A 54 3.25 -17.95 -13.75
N GLY A 55 4.43 -17.33 -13.70
CA GLY A 55 4.77 -16.20 -14.59
C GLY A 55 4.65 -14.82 -13.94
N PHE A 56 4.30 -14.71 -12.65
CA PHE A 56 4.40 -13.43 -11.96
C PHE A 56 5.85 -12.99 -11.80
N PRO A 57 6.17 -11.72 -12.12
CA PRO A 57 7.52 -11.22 -11.93
C PRO A 57 7.92 -11.25 -10.45
N LYS A 58 9.19 -11.56 -10.23
CA LYS A 58 9.78 -11.56 -8.89
C LYS A 58 9.76 -10.15 -8.31
N ARG A 59 9.41 -10.02 -7.04
CA ARG A 59 9.54 -8.75 -6.33
C ARG A 59 10.90 -8.67 -5.67
N GLU A 60 11.58 -7.57 -5.89
CA GLU A 60 12.84 -7.24 -5.21
C GLU A 60 12.62 -5.99 -4.37
N LEU A 61 13.05 -6.04 -3.10
CA LEU A 61 12.95 -4.91 -2.19
C LEU A 61 14.27 -4.14 -2.20
N HIS A 62 14.21 -2.88 -2.64
CA HIS A 62 15.31 -1.94 -2.54
C HIS A 62 14.97 -0.88 -1.49
N THR A 63 15.75 -0.82 -0.42
CA THR A 63 15.56 0.16 0.65
C THR A 63 16.58 1.29 0.52
N ILE A 64 16.10 2.53 0.61
CA ILE A 64 16.93 3.73 0.54
C ILE A 64 16.77 4.48 1.85
N LYS A 65 17.90 4.70 2.54
CA LYS A 65 17.92 5.51 3.76
C LYS A 65 18.00 6.98 3.38
N LEU A 66 17.03 7.74 3.82
CA LEU A 66 16.97 9.18 3.66
C LEU A 66 17.11 9.89 5.02
N PRO A 67 17.73 11.06 5.07
CA PRO A 67 17.84 11.82 6.32
C PRO A 67 16.47 12.31 6.78
N LEU A 68 16.23 12.35 8.07
CA LEU A 68 15.02 12.95 8.64
C LEU A 68 15.24 14.48 8.74
N PRO A 69 14.45 15.31 8.03
CA PRO A 69 14.55 16.77 8.09
C PRO A 69 14.32 17.34 9.50
N THR A 70 14.98 18.44 9.81
CA THR A 70 14.84 19.13 11.12
C THR A 70 13.41 19.60 11.38
N GLN A 71 12.69 19.99 10.33
CA GLN A 71 11.28 20.37 10.38
C GLN A 71 10.41 19.23 10.91
N TYR A 72 10.61 18.02 10.38
CA TYR A 72 9.90 16.83 10.87
C TYR A 72 10.33 16.44 12.28
N GLN A 73 11.62 16.54 12.60
CA GLN A 73 12.10 16.27 13.97
C GLN A 73 11.41 17.17 14.99
N THR A 74 11.26 18.47 14.67
CA THR A 74 10.60 19.45 15.52
C THR A 74 9.12 19.12 15.68
N ALA A 75 8.41 18.92 14.57
CA ALA A 75 6.99 18.59 14.58
C ALA A 75 6.69 17.30 15.37
N ILE A 76 7.49 16.25 15.18
CA ILE A 76 7.38 14.98 15.91
C ILE A 76 7.61 15.18 17.41
N LYS A 77 8.61 15.96 17.81
CA LYS A 77 8.88 16.26 19.23
C LYS A 77 7.71 17.00 19.87
N VAL A 78 7.19 18.03 19.21
CA VAL A 78 6.06 18.81 19.72
C VAL A 78 4.80 17.95 19.79
N SER A 79 4.49 17.18 18.73
CA SER A 79 3.38 16.25 18.73
C SER A 79 3.48 15.20 19.83
N GLY A 80 4.69 14.70 20.12
CA GLY A 80 4.95 13.77 21.21
C GLY A 80 4.65 14.35 22.59
N ILE A 81 4.94 15.63 22.79
CA ILE A 81 4.65 16.35 24.04
C ILE A 81 3.14 16.61 24.18
N MET A 82 2.50 17.08 23.10
CA MET A 82 1.06 17.39 23.10
C MET A 82 0.20 16.11 23.09
N GLY A 83 0.71 15.03 22.49
CA GLY A 83 0.02 13.74 22.33
C GLY A 83 0.25 12.75 23.49
N ALA A 84 0.50 13.22 24.72
CA ALA A 84 0.76 12.38 25.89
C ALA A 84 -0.34 11.32 26.18
N ARG A 85 -1.54 11.47 25.57
CA ARG A 85 -2.66 10.53 25.69
C ARG A 85 -2.70 9.48 24.59
N LYS A 86 -1.87 9.58 23.53
CA LYS A 86 -1.81 8.59 22.44
C LYS A 86 -1.06 7.33 22.90
N SER A 87 -1.52 6.16 22.45
CA SER A 87 -0.81 4.91 22.69
C SER A 87 0.59 4.90 22.05
N ALA A 88 1.46 4.00 22.48
CA ALA A 88 2.78 3.84 21.84
C ALA A 88 2.66 3.41 20.36
N GLU A 89 1.65 2.59 20.05
CA GLU A 89 1.36 2.13 18.69
C GLU A 89 0.87 3.27 17.79
N ASP A 90 -0.03 4.14 18.29
CA ASP A 90 -0.51 5.30 17.54
C ASP A 90 0.63 6.28 17.25
N ARG A 91 1.50 6.51 18.23
CA ARG A 91 2.69 7.35 18.02
C ARG A 91 3.64 6.75 16.98
N ALA A 92 3.89 5.44 17.03
CA ALA A 92 4.72 4.76 16.03
C ALA A 92 4.09 4.84 14.62
N ARG A 93 2.78 4.71 14.55
CA ARG A 93 2.04 4.86 13.28
C ARG A 93 2.12 6.28 12.74
N ASP A 94 1.95 7.28 13.58
CA ASP A 94 2.06 8.69 13.20
C ASP A 94 3.45 9.02 12.63
N MET A 95 4.51 8.43 13.20
CA MET A 95 5.88 8.63 12.71
C MET A 95 6.12 8.09 11.30
N LEU A 96 5.25 7.22 10.78
CA LEU A 96 5.31 6.76 9.38
C LEU A 96 4.84 7.84 8.39
N TYR A 97 4.16 8.88 8.88
CA TYR A 97 3.59 9.95 8.06
C TYR A 97 4.04 11.33 8.55
N PRO A 98 5.34 11.62 8.50
CA PRO A 98 5.92 12.84 9.07
C PRO A 98 5.38 14.11 8.40
N GLU A 99 4.97 14.05 7.13
CA GLU A 99 4.33 15.16 6.42
C GLU A 99 3.00 15.56 7.08
N ARG A 100 2.24 14.60 7.58
CA ARG A 100 0.99 14.88 8.29
C ARG A 100 1.23 15.54 9.63
N ILE A 101 2.17 15.01 10.41
CA ILE A 101 2.54 15.59 11.70
C ILE A 101 2.99 17.04 11.50
N TYR A 102 3.74 17.28 10.43
CA TYR A 102 4.19 18.62 10.08
C TYR A 102 3.03 19.54 9.70
N GLN A 103 2.07 19.07 8.91
CA GLN A 103 0.87 19.85 8.58
C GLN A 103 -0.04 20.09 9.79
N GLU A 104 -0.19 19.14 10.69
CA GLU A 104 -0.90 19.33 11.97
C GLU A 104 -0.23 20.39 12.84
N PHE A 105 1.09 20.56 12.74
CA PHE A 105 1.86 21.53 13.50
C PHE A 105 1.89 22.92 12.85
N GLU A 106 2.14 23.02 11.55
CA GLU A 106 2.32 24.28 10.80
C GLU A 106 1.05 24.75 10.08
N GLY A 107 0.04 23.88 9.96
CA GLY A 107 -1.21 24.13 9.22
C GLY A 107 -1.30 23.33 7.91
N ASP A 108 -2.55 23.13 7.45
CA ASP A 108 -2.86 22.30 6.28
C ASP A 108 -2.20 22.75 4.97
N ASN A 109 -1.86 24.06 4.88
CA ASN A 109 -1.18 24.64 3.72
C ASN A 109 0.34 24.53 3.79
N ALA A 110 0.89 23.89 4.80
CA ALA A 110 2.33 23.73 4.95
C ALA A 110 2.93 22.89 3.83
N THR A 111 3.91 23.46 3.14
CA THR A 111 4.54 22.88 1.94
C THR A 111 5.67 21.92 2.30
N TRP A 112 5.30 20.77 2.87
CA TRP A 112 6.25 19.74 3.32
C TRP A 112 7.16 19.21 2.21
N TRP A 113 6.69 19.20 0.99
CA TRP A 113 7.44 18.73 -0.19
C TRP A 113 8.64 19.60 -0.56
N ASN A 114 8.78 20.78 0.03
CA ASN A 114 9.91 21.67 -0.24
C ASN A 114 11.24 21.22 0.37
N PHE A 115 11.15 20.39 1.42
CA PHE A 115 12.32 19.92 2.15
C PHE A 115 12.33 18.40 2.40
N ASP A 116 11.29 17.70 1.94
CA ASP A 116 11.18 16.25 2.13
C ASP A 116 12.14 15.54 1.16
N PRO A 117 13.15 14.82 1.67
CA PRO A 117 14.12 14.14 0.83
C PRO A 117 13.51 13.00 0.01
N ARG A 118 12.32 12.49 0.40
CA ARG A 118 11.59 11.49 -0.39
C ARG A 118 11.11 12.08 -1.72
N VAL A 119 10.68 13.35 -1.71
CA VAL A 119 10.22 14.06 -2.91
C VAL A 119 11.40 14.35 -3.83
N GLU A 120 12.50 14.87 -3.30
CA GLU A 120 13.71 15.12 -4.06
C GLU A 120 14.26 13.84 -4.69
N TRP A 121 14.33 12.76 -3.90
CA TRP A 121 14.76 11.45 -4.40
C TRP A 121 13.84 10.95 -5.52
N LEU A 122 12.51 11.03 -5.33
CA LEU A 122 11.54 10.58 -6.31
C LEU A 122 11.66 11.37 -7.62
N MET A 123 11.79 12.69 -7.55
CA MET A 123 11.96 13.55 -8.72
C MET A 123 13.24 13.18 -9.49
N GLY A 124 14.35 12.97 -8.80
CA GLY A 124 15.60 12.50 -9.39
C GLY A 124 15.46 11.13 -10.05
N TYR A 125 14.77 10.20 -9.39
CA TYR A 125 14.51 8.88 -9.96
C TYR A 125 13.67 8.96 -11.23
N LEU A 126 12.54 9.66 -11.20
CA LEU A 126 11.62 9.79 -12.33
C LEU A 126 12.29 10.50 -13.53
N THR A 127 13.08 11.53 -13.26
CA THR A 127 13.82 12.26 -14.30
C THR A 127 14.88 11.40 -14.98
N SER A 128 15.52 10.52 -14.21
CA SER A 128 16.53 9.57 -14.73
C SER A 128 15.92 8.39 -15.46
N HIS A 129 14.63 8.10 -15.23
CA HIS A 129 13.93 6.93 -15.77
C HIS A 129 12.66 7.32 -16.54
N ARG A 130 12.75 8.31 -17.41
CA ARG A 130 11.59 8.92 -18.12
C ARG A 130 10.76 7.93 -18.95
N SER A 131 11.37 6.85 -19.42
CA SER A 131 10.66 5.81 -20.19
C SER A 131 9.98 4.73 -19.33
N GLN A 132 10.20 4.75 -18.01
CA GLN A 132 9.62 3.76 -17.11
C GLN A 132 8.32 4.28 -16.49
N LYS A 133 7.33 3.40 -16.43
CA LYS A 133 6.11 3.63 -15.63
C LYS A 133 6.42 3.32 -14.17
N VAL A 134 6.07 4.23 -13.29
CA VAL A 134 6.35 4.13 -11.84
C VAL A 134 5.06 4.24 -11.06
N LEU A 135 4.75 3.27 -10.23
CA LEU A 135 3.63 3.33 -9.31
C LEU A 135 4.10 3.80 -7.93
N VAL A 136 3.69 4.99 -7.54
CA VAL A 136 3.93 5.54 -6.20
C VAL A 136 2.73 5.28 -5.32
N ILE A 137 2.94 4.59 -4.20
CA ILE A 137 1.86 4.26 -3.26
C ILE A 137 1.97 5.18 -2.05
N CYS A 138 0.99 6.05 -1.88
CA CYS A 138 0.85 6.91 -0.71
C CYS A 138 -0.18 6.33 0.26
N ALA A 139 0.03 6.54 1.56
CA ALA A 139 -0.91 6.08 2.57
C ALA A 139 -2.20 6.92 2.64
N LYS A 140 -2.15 8.17 2.14
CA LYS A 140 -3.26 9.12 2.18
C LYS A 140 -3.47 9.76 0.81
N ALA A 141 -4.75 9.91 0.44
CA ALA A 141 -5.16 10.61 -0.78
C ALA A 141 -4.60 12.04 -0.84
N ALA A 142 -4.63 12.78 0.27
CA ALA A 142 -4.08 14.14 0.33
C ALA A 142 -2.60 14.20 -0.03
N THR A 143 -1.79 13.27 0.49
CA THR A 143 -0.35 13.18 0.14
C THR A 143 -0.16 12.88 -1.36
N ALA A 144 -0.97 11.98 -1.93
CA ALA A 144 -0.90 11.65 -3.35
C ALA A 144 -1.26 12.84 -4.24
N LEU A 145 -2.33 13.57 -3.91
CA LEU A 145 -2.77 14.77 -4.64
C LEU A 145 -1.72 15.88 -4.61
N GLN A 146 -1.15 16.15 -3.42
CA GLN A 146 -0.09 17.14 -3.27
C GLN A 146 1.17 16.75 -4.03
N LEU A 147 1.53 15.47 -4.00
CA LEU A 147 2.70 14.96 -4.72
C LEU A 147 2.50 15.06 -6.25
N GLU A 148 1.33 14.69 -6.78
CA GLU A 148 1.01 14.86 -8.20
C GLU A 148 1.21 16.31 -8.64
N GLN A 149 0.60 17.25 -7.89
CA GLN A 149 0.72 18.67 -8.18
C GLN A 149 2.18 19.12 -8.25
N VAL A 150 2.98 18.73 -7.26
CA VAL A 150 4.41 19.10 -7.17
C VAL A 150 5.23 18.52 -8.32
N LEU A 151 5.02 17.25 -8.66
CA LEU A 151 5.70 16.59 -9.77
C LEU A 151 5.40 17.29 -11.10
N ARG A 152 4.15 17.69 -11.31
CA ARG A 152 3.72 18.41 -12.50
C ARG A 152 4.27 19.83 -12.55
N GLU A 153 4.19 20.58 -11.45
CA GLU A 153 4.56 22.00 -11.41
C GLU A 153 6.08 22.22 -11.47
N ARG A 154 6.88 21.37 -10.81
CA ARG A 154 8.32 21.55 -10.74
C ARG A 154 9.08 20.95 -11.92
N GLU A 155 8.71 19.75 -12.31
CA GLU A 155 9.48 18.97 -13.28
C GLU A 155 8.70 18.66 -14.55
N GLY A 156 7.44 19.10 -14.65
CA GLY A 156 6.58 18.77 -15.78
C GLY A 156 6.35 17.26 -15.92
N ILE A 157 6.48 16.51 -14.83
CA ILE A 157 6.26 15.06 -14.82
C ILE A 157 4.77 14.79 -14.92
N ARG A 158 4.40 13.98 -15.90
CA ARG A 158 3.01 13.56 -16.08
C ARG A 158 2.65 12.51 -15.04
N ALA A 159 1.80 12.88 -14.09
CA ALA A 159 1.37 12.02 -13.01
C ALA A 159 -0.16 11.86 -13.01
N ALA A 160 -0.64 10.64 -12.89
CA ALA A 160 -2.04 10.31 -12.71
C ALA A 160 -2.31 9.95 -11.25
N VAL A 161 -3.34 10.50 -10.65
CA VAL A 161 -3.72 10.16 -9.26
C VAL A 161 -4.86 9.16 -9.28
N PHE A 162 -4.81 8.22 -8.34
CA PHE A 162 -5.86 7.24 -8.11
C PHE A 162 -6.15 7.15 -6.61
N HIS A 163 -7.37 7.53 -6.19
CA HIS A 163 -7.75 7.53 -4.77
C HIS A 163 -9.23 7.19 -4.58
N GLU A 164 -9.62 6.93 -3.33
CA GLU A 164 -10.96 6.47 -2.97
C GLU A 164 -12.08 7.47 -3.27
N GLY A 165 -11.78 8.77 -3.27
CA GLY A 165 -12.76 9.83 -3.54
C GLY A 165 -13.11 10.02 -5.02
N MET A 166 -12.42 9.33 -5.96
CA MET A 166 -12.69 9.44 -7.38
C MET A 166 -13.90 8.59 -7.79
N SER A 167 -14.68 9.10 -8.74
CA SER A 167 -15.71 8.33 -9.44
C SER A 167 -15.09 7.19 -10.28
N ILE A 168 -15.90 6.22 -10.68
CA ILE A 168 -15.46 5.11 -11.55
C ILE A 168 -14.88 5.65 -12.86
N ILE A 169 -15.53 6.65 -13.47
CA ILE A 169 -15.10 7.24 -14.73
C ILE A 169 -13.74 7.94 -14.60
N GLU A 170 -13.51 8.66 -13.50
CA GLU A 170 -12.23 9.31 -13.25
C GLU A 170 -11.10 8.28 -13.04
N ARG A 171 -11.40 7.19 -12.33
CA ARG A 171 -10.45 6.09 -12.14
C ARG A 171 -10.09 5.42 -13.46
N ASP A 172 -11.08 5.13 -14.29
CA ASP A 172 -10.85 4.52 -15.61
C ASP A 172 -10.01 5.44 -16.51
N ARG A 173 -10.27 6.74 -16.50
CA ARG A 173 -9.47 7.73 -17.23
C ARG A 173 -8.03 7.79 -16.73
N ALA A 174 -7.82 7.83 -15.43
CA ALA A 174 -6.49 7.86 -14.83
C ALA A 174 -5.72 6.57 -15.17
N ALA A 175 -6.37 5.42 -15.06
CA ALA A 175 -5.78 4.13 -15.41
C ALA A 175 -5.45 4.03 -16.90
N ALA A 176 -6.35 4.47 -17.78
CA ALA A 176 -6.12 4.49 -19.23
C ALA A 176 -4.96 5.41 -19.60
N TRP A 177 -4.90 6.60 -18.99
CA TRP A 177 -3.79 7.53 -19.22
C TRP A 177 -2.46 7.01 -18.69
N PHE A 178 -2.45 6.33 -17.55
CA PHE A 178 -1.23 5.67 -17.05
C PHE A 178 -0.80 4.50 -17.95
N ALA A 179 -1.74 3.75 -18.54
CA ALA A 179 -1.44 2.62 -19.43
C ALA A 179 -0.87 3.05 -20.80
N GLU A 180 -1.11 4.29 -21.22
CA GLU A 180 -0.62 4.80 -22.51
C GLU A 180 0.90 4.99 -22.47
N GLU A 181 1.64 4.37 -23.41
CA GLU A 181 3.11 4.30 -23.38
C GLU A 181 3.77 5.63 -23.73
N ASP A 182 3.36 6.26 -24.83
CA ASP A 182 4.08 7.41 -25.40
C ASP A 182 3.70 8.75 -24.77
N THR A 183 2.40 9.02 -24.64
CA THR A 183 1.86 10.31 -24.19
C THR A 183 1.23 10.24 -22.81
N GLY A 184 1.14 9.06 -22.23
CA GLY A 184 0.53 8.79 -20.93
C GLY A 184 1.31 9.30 -19.72
N ALA A 185 0.71 9.17 -18.56
CA ALA A 185 1.36 9.49 -17.30
C ALA A 185 2.56 8.56 -17.05
N GLN A 186 3.64 9.11 -16.51
CA GLN A 186 4.80 8.34 -16.07
C GLN A 186 4.56 7.74 -14.67
N VAL A 187 3.80 8.45 -13.82
CA VAL A 187 3.53 8.12 -12.42
C VAL A 187 2.06 7.90 -12.19
#